data_6aa8c4a27dd24ffeabe2f45c05a22503
#
_entry.id   6aa8c4a27dd24ffeabe2f45c05a22503
#
_cell.length_a   1.000
_cell.length_b   1.000
_cell.length_c   1.000
_cell.angle_alpha   90.00
_cell.angle_beta   90.00
_cell.angle_gamma   90.00
#
_symmetry.space_group_name_H-M   'P 1'
#
loop_
_entity.id
_entity.type
_entity.pdbx_description
1 polymer ?
#
loop_
_entity_poly.entity_id
_entity_poly.type
_entity_poly.pdbx_seq_one_letter_code
_entity_poly.pdbx_strand_id
1 'polypeptide(L)'
;MSRQASDPASPGPQPPTGGPSPTSAGPPAAPSPREYVRILVIAALLGAPVAVAAAAFMSLSHGLTTLVWTTIPDGAGWTAPPWWYVLAVPAIAGLLVAAAVRLPGHGGEPAVTGIGLEPLSPVQLLSALLAALASLGLGLVLGPEAPLTALGLTAGLVAARALRPGASGGQLLVVAGAFAAISTVFGGPLPSALLLFELVARSGMVPSAALGQALLPGFLASGTAALVFTGVDHWPGVAETVLQLPALPDYPTVRLVDVAWCVLVAVLAAVVVAGARRIAREVAGRSVKLPLVVLLCGAGLVVGLLAVGFRAVTGQPVDLVLFSGEAALPQVVAETSAGVLALLVLVKGAAYALSLGAGFRGGPTFPAVTLGVATGVLGSLLLPGLDLTPAVIAGLAAAASAALGLSFFGALLAALLAGSAAADTVPIAVIASVIGWLVATALQQRETRHQSPSAPAS
;
A
#
# COMPACT_ATOMS: atom_id res chain seq x y z
N MET A 1 -34.79 82.38 -27.07
CA MET A 1 -35.93 81.52 -26.74
C MET A 1 -35.94 80.39 -27.77
N SER A 2 -35.39 79.23 -27.47
CA SER A 2 -35.51 78.03 -28.32
C SER A 2 -35.42 76.83 -27.40
N ARG A 3 -36.52 76.11 -27.29
CA ARG A 3 -36.66 74.84 -26.55
C ARG A 3 -35.98 73.78 -27.35
N GLN A 4 -34.94 73.11 -26.77
CA GLN A 4 -34.43 71.83 -27.26
C GLN A 4 -35.32 70.67 -26.76
N ALA A 5 -35.82 69.91 -27.71
CA ALA A 5 -36.56 68.66 -27.49
C ALA A 5 -35.55 67.56 -27.08
N SER A 6 -35.88 66.87 -26.01
CA SER A 6 -35.13 65.67 -25.56
C SER A 6 -35.58 64.47 -26.35
N ASP A 7 -34.62 63.82 -27.03
CA ASP A 7 -34.77 62.53 -27.66
C ASP A 7 -34.92 61.39 -26.63
N PRO A 8 -35.78 60.38 -26.83
CA PRO A 8 -35.92 59.25 -25.96
C PRO A 8 -34.77 58.28 -26.12
N ALA A 9 -34.17 57.86 -25.02
CA ALA A 9 -33.07 56.93 -24.92
C ALA A 9 -33.40 55.53 -25.55
N SER A 10 -32.51 55.05 -26.41
CA SER A 10 -32.53 53.70 -26.97
C SER A 10 -32.40 52.62 -25.86
N PRO A 11 -33.15 51.52 -25.88
CA PRO A 11 -32.99 50.43 -24.94
C PRO A 11 -31.64 49.73 -25.16
N GLY A 12 -30.85 49.63 -24.09
CA GLY A 12 -29.57 48.91 -24.08
C GLY A 12 -29.74 47.39 -24.36
N PRO A 13 -28.66 46.71 -24.82
CA PRO A 13 -28.72 45.32 -25.19
C PRO A 13 -29.13 44.48 -23.95
N GLN A 14 -30.18 43.66 -24.12
CA GLN A 14 -30.56 42.65 -23.15
C GLN A 14 -29.49 41.58 -23.03
N PRO A 15 -29.14 41.13 -21.80
CA PRO A 15 -28.22 40.00 -21.64
C PRO A 15 -28.81 38.74 -22.28
N PRO A 16 -27.97 37.85 -22.87
CA PRO A 16 -28.45 36.67 -23.52
C PRO A 16 -29.23 35.80 -22.53
N THR A 17 -30.45 35.45 -22.92
CA THR A 17 -31.32 34.52 -22.17
C THR A 17 -30.56 33.22 -22.00
N GLY A 18 -30.37 32.80 -20.73
CA GLY A 18 -29.61 31.64 -20.36
C GLY A 18 -30.06 30.37 -21.12
N GLY A 19 -29.11 29.79 -21.83
CA GLY A 19 -29.24 28.42 -22.27
C GLY A 19 -29.44 27.48 -21.05
N PRO A 20 -30.06 26.31 -21.25
CA PRO A 20 -30.27 25.39 -20.15
C PRO A 20 -28.95 25.11 -19.44
N SER A 21 -28.84 25.44 -18.17
CA SER A 21 -27.73 25.06 -17.31
C SER A 21 -27.51 23.58 -17.45
N PRO A 22 -26.26 23.08 -17.59
CA PRO A 22 -26.04 21.64 -17.59
C PRO A 22 -26.64 21.09 -16.31
N THR A 23 -27.70 20.31 -16.45
CA THR A 23 -28.32 19.56 -15.36
C THR A 23 -27.22 18.76 -14.69
N SER A 24 -26.86 19.17 -13.47
CA SER A 24 -26.01 18.36 -12.60
C SER A 24 -26.68 16.99 -12.49
N ALA A 25 -26.09 15.99 -13.15
CA ALA A 25 -26.56 14.62 -13.02
C ALA A 25 -26.51 14.29 -11.52
N GLY A 26 -27.66 14.13 -10.92
CA GLY A 26 -27.76 13.72 -9.51
C GLY A 26 -27.01 12.40 -9.30
N PRO A 27 -26.65 12.05 -8.06
CA PRO A 27 -25.98 10.79 -7.77
C PRO A 27 -26.79 9.63 -8.40
N PRO A 28 -26.11 8.63 -9.00
CA PRO A 28 -26.78 7.52 -9.65
C PRO A 28 -27.75 6.85 -8.68
N ALA A 29 -28.97 6.54 -9.15
CA ALA A 29 -30.01 5.93 -8.32
C ALA A 29 -29.54 4.58 -7.76
N ALA A 30 -29.94 4.27 -6.53
CA ALA A 30 -29.66 2.96 -5.91
C ALA A 30 -30.23 1.82 -6.77
N PRO A 31 -29.54 0.69 -6.90
CA PRO A 31 -30.02 -0.45 -7.68
C PRO A 31 -31.29 -1.03 -7.07
N SER A 32 -32.20 -1.56 -7.91
CA SER A 32 -33.37 -2.28 -7.45
C SER A 32 -32.96 -3.54 -6.67
N PRO A 33 -33.81 -4.10 -5.78
CA PRO A 33 -33.45 -5.30 -5.02
C PRO A 33 -33.03 -6.50 -5.88
N ARG A 34 -33.70 -6.70 -7.04
CA ARG A 34 -33.34 -7.78 -7.98
C ARG A 34 -31.98 -7.52 -8.67
N GLU A 35 -31.72 -6.28 -9.06
CA GLU A 35 -30.46 -5.87 -9.63
C GLU A 35 -29.32 -6.00 -8.61
N TYR A 36 -29.57 -5.63 -7.36
CA TYR A 36 -28.60 -5.76 -6.29
C TYR A 36 -28.22 -7.23 -6.00
N VAL A 37 -29.21 -8.14 -5.93
CA VAL A 37 -28.94 -9.58 -5.83
C VAL A 37 -28.11 -10.09 -7.03
N ARG A 38 -28.41 -9.63 -8.23
CA ARG A 38 -27.60 -9.96 -9.42
C ARG A 38 -26.15 -9.46 -9.26
N ILE A 39 -25.95 -8.25 -8.75
CA ILE A 39 -24.60 -7.70 -8.48
C ILE A 39 -23.87 -8.56 -7.46
N LEU A 40 -24.54 -9.00 -6.38
CA LEU A 40 -23.95 -9.89 -5.38
C LEU A 40 -23.46 -11.21 -5.98
N VAL A 41 -24.29 -11.83 -6.83
CA VAL A 41 -23.93 -13.10 -7.51
C VAL A 41 -22.71 -12.88 -8.44
N ILE A 42 -22.73 -11.78 -9.22
CA ILE A 42 -21.59 -11.45 -10.10
C ILE A 42 -20.31 -11.19 -9.28
N ALA A 43 -20.42 -10.47 -8.17
CA ALA A 43 -19.29 -10.20 -7.28
C ALA A 43 -18.72 -11.49 -6.67
N ALA A 44 -19.58 -12.42 -6.23
CA ALA A 44 -19.15 -13.73 -5.77
C ALA A 44 -18.36 -14.49 -6.87
N LEU A 45 -18.91 -14.55 -8.08
CA LEU A 45 -18.26 -15.22 -9.20
C LEU A 45 -16.95 -14.53 -9.64
N LEU A 46 -16.88 -13.20 -9.48
CA LEU A 46 -15.68 -12.41 -9.80
C LEU A 46 -14.50 -12.74 -8.87
N GLY A 47 -14.78 -13.10 -7.62
CA GLY A 47 -13.73 -13.43 -6.64
C GLY A 47 -12.78 -14.52 -7.10
N ALA A 48 -13.30 -15.58 -7.74
CA ALA A 48 -12.51 -16.72 -8.19
C ALA A 48 -11.44 -16.36 -9.26
N PRO A 49 -11.80 -15.77 -10.42
CA PRO A 49 -10.79 -15.41 -11.42
C PRO A 49 -9.81 -14.34 -10.92
N VAL A 50 -10.25 -13.44 -10.05
CA VAL A 50 -9.35 -12.45 -9.44
C VAL A 50 -8.34 -13.12 -8.52
N ALA A 51 -8.75 -14.09 -7.70
CA ALA A 51 -7.83 -14.84 -6.84
C ALA A 51 -6.77 -15.60 -7.65
N VAL A 52 -7.19 -16.28 -8.72
CA VAL A 52 -6.26 -17.00 -9.63
C VAL A 52 -5.28 -16.03 -10.29
N ALA A 53 -5.75 -14.87 -10.77
CA ALA A 53 -4.88 -13.87 -11.40
C ALA A 53 -3.91 -13.25 -10.39
N ALA A 54 -4.36 -13.00 -9.15
CA ALA A 54 -3.52 -12.51 -8.07
C ALA A 54 -2.45 -13.54 -7.69
N ALA A 55 -2.83 -14.81 -7.51
CA ALA A 55 -1.90 -15.91 -7.24
C ALA A 55 -0.87 -16.07 -8.36
N ALA A 56 -1.28 -15.98 -9.62
CA ALA A 56 -0.38 -16.05 -10.77
C ALA A 56 0.63 -14.88 -10.76
N PHE A 57 0.20 -13.65 -10.45
CA PHE A 57 1.10 -12.51 -10.31
C PHE A 57 2.11 -12.70 -9.17
N MET A 58 1.65 -13.19 -8.01
CA MET A 58 2.50 -13.46 -6.84
C MET A 58 3.52 -14.57 -7.15
N SER A 59 3.08 -15.68 -7.76
CA SER A 59 3.98 -16.75 -8.21
C SER A 59 5.03 -16.28 -9.22
N LEU A 60 4.62 -15.42 -10.16
CA LEU A 60 5.54 -14.84 -11.15
C LEU A 60 6.56 -13.91 -10.49
N SER A 61 6.12 -13.07 -9.54
CA SER A 61 6.99 -12.20 -8.76
C SER A 61 8.00 -13.01 -7.94
N HIS A 62 7.55 -14.06 -7.23
CA HIS A 62 8.41 -14.96 -6.48
C HIS A 62 9.38 -15.71 -7.40
N GLY A 63 8.89 -16.24 -8.52
CA GLY A 63 9.74 -16.93 -9.50
C GLY A 63 10.84 -16.03 -10.06
N LEU A 64 10.54 -14.75 -10.33
CA LEU A 64 11.53 -13.76 -10.76
C LEU A 64 12.55 -13.49 -9.63
N THR A 65 12.10 -13.33 -8.40
CA THR A 65 12.97 -13.15 -7.24
C THR A 65 13.89 -14.34 -7.05
N THR A 66 13.35 -15.56 -7.06
CA THR A 66 14.13 -16.80 -6.93
C THR A 66 15.14 -16.97 -8.06
N LEU A 67 14.72 -16.71 -9.30
CA LEU A 67 15.61 -16.77 -10.46
C LEU A 67 16.81 -15.82 -10.29
N VAL A 68 16.54 -14.57 -9.94
CA VAL A 68 17.57 -13.52 -9.90
C VAL A 68 18.42 -13.64 -8.63
N TRP A 69 17.85 -13.93 -7.48
CA TRP A 69 18.56 -13.82 -6.20
C TRP A 69 19.04 -15.18 -5.63
N THR A 70 18.56 -16.28 -6.18
CA THR A 70 18.96 -17.65 -5.77
C THR A 70 19.53 -18.43 -6.94
N THR A 71 18.76 -18.70 -8.00
CA THR A 71 19.16 -19.60 -9.08
C THR A 71 20.39 -19.11 -9.85
N ILE A 72 20.46 -17.82 -10.21
CA ILE A 72 21.61 -17.24 -10.92
C ILE A 72 22.86 -17.24 -10.02
N PRO A 73 22.82 -16.74 -8.76
CA PRO A 73 23.95 -16.83 -7.84
C PRO A 73 24.46 -18.25 -7.61
N ASP A 74 23.56 -19.19 -7.35
CA ASP A 74 23.92 -20.62 -7.14
C ASP A 74 24.53 -21.24 -8.38
N GLY A 75 23.98 -20.97 -9.56
CA GLY A 75 24.52 -21.42 -10.84
C GLY A 75 25.89 -20.84 -11.17
N ALA A 76 26.20 -19.65 -10.64
CA ALA A 76 27.52 -19.03 -10.72
C ALA A 76 28.51 -19.52 -9.65
N GLY A 77 28.06 -20.37 -8.73
CA GLY A 77 28.86 -20.90 -7.62
C GLY A 77 29.12 -19.89 -6.49
N TRP A 78 28.30 -18.85 -6.36
CA TRP A 78 28.44 -17.87 -5.30
C TRP A 78 27.73 -18.34 -4.02
N THR A 79 28.43 -18.35 -2.91
CA THR A 79 27.84 -18.61 -1.59
C THR A 79 26.92 -17.48 -1.11
N ALA A 80 27.13 -16.28 -1.64
CA ALA A 80 26.25 -15.11 -1.47
C ALA A 80 26.45 -14.18 -2.67
N PRO A 81 25.41 -13.42 -3.06
CA PRO A 81 25.55 -12.48 -4.18
C PRO A 81 26.68 -11.47 -3.93
N PRO A 82 27.63 -11.28 -4.89
CA PRO A 82 28.71 -10.34 -4.74
C PRO A 82 28.17 -8.89 -4.70
N TRP A 83 28.94 -7.99 -4.10
CA TRP A 83 28.53 -6.60 -3.89
C TRP A 83 28.08 -5.88 -5.17
N TRP A 84 28.80 -6.08 -6.28
CA TRP A 84 28.47 -5.45 -7.56
C TRP A 84 27.11 -5.97 -8.12
N TYR A 85 26.79 -7.23 -7.89
CA TYR A 85 25.51 -7.82 -8.29
C TYR A 85 24.35 -7.20 -7.50
N VAL A 86 24.50 -7.06 -6.18
CA VAL A 86 23.52 -6.43 -5.30
C VAL A 86 23.27 -4.95 -5.68
N LEU A 87 24.28 -4.27 -6.25
CA LEU A 87 24.11 -2.92 -6.80
C LEU A 87 23.42 -2.93 -8.17
N ALA A 88 23.85 -3.84 -9.05
CA ALA A 88 23.40 -3.86 -10.44
C ALA A 88 21.93 -4.24 -10.58
N VAL A 89 21.45 -5.23 -9.80
CA VAL A 89 20.09 -5.75 -9.95
C VAL A 89 19.01 -4.70 -9.67
N PRO A 90 19.04 -3.94 -8.56
CA PRO A 90 18.07 -2.85 -8.34
C PRO A 90 18.23 -1.68 -9.34
N ALA A 91 19.42 -1.43 -9.85
CA ALA A 91 19.62 -0.45 -10.91
C ALA A 91 18.99 -0.90 -12.24
N ILE A 92 19.09 -2.20 -12.59
CA ILE A 92 18.39 -2.80 -13.73
C ILE A 92 16.87 -2.73 -13.54
N ALA A 93 16.36 -2.93 -12.31
CA ALA A 93 14.95 -2.69 -12.03
C ALA A 93 14.52 -1.28 -12.44
N GLY A 94 15.36 -0.27 -12.13
CA GLY A 94 15.12 1.11 -12.54
C GLY A 94 15.01 1.28 -14.07
N LEU A 95 15.87 0.60 -14.83
CA LEU A 95 15.82 0.62 -16.29
C LEU A 95 14.53 -0.03 -16.83
N LEU A 96 14.16 -1.19 -16.27
CA LEU A 96 12.95 -1.91 -16.68
C LEU A 96 11.67 -1.14 -16.34
N VAL A 97 11.60 -0.53 -15.16
CA VAL A 97 10.48 0.35 -14.78
C VAL A 97 10.41 1.56 -15.71
N ALA A 98 11.55 2.20 -16.03
CA ALA A 98 11.58 3.31 -16.98
C ALA A 98 11.13 2.90 -18.39
N ALA A 99 11.39 1.67 -18.82
CA ALA A 99 10.89 1.12 -20.07
C ALA A 99 9.36 0.86 -19.99
N ALA A 100 8.88 0.25 -18.89
CA ALA A 100 7.46 -0.02 -18.70
C ALA A 100 6.61 1.26 -18.65
N VAL A 101 7.13 2.35 -18.09
CA VAL A 101 6.47 3.68 -18.04
C VAL A 101 6.26 4.26 -19.47
N ARG A 102 7.03 3.84 -20.46
CA ARG A 102 6.84 4.26 -21.86
C ARG A 102 5.70 3.53 -22.57
N LEU A 103 5.22 2.43 -21.99
CA LEU A 103 4.07 1.69 -22.51
C LEU A 103 2.75 2.42 -22.19
N PRO A 104 1.66 2.15 -22.92
CA PRO A 104 0.35 2.67 -22.57
C PRO A 104 -0.03 2.36 -21.12
N GLY A 105 -0.43 3.39 -20.36
CA GLY A 105 -0.70 3.29 -18.92
C GLY A 105 0.44 3.75 -18.00
N HIS A 106 1.56 4.13 -18.58
CA HIS A 106 2.68 4.76 -17.88
C HIS A 106 3.18 3.99 -16.65
N GLY A 107 3.08 2.65 -16.68
CA GLY A 107 3.51 1.78 -15.58
C GLY A 107 2.62 1.86 -14.33
N GLY A 108 1.40 2.39 -14.43
CA GLY A 108 0.53 2.63 -13.28
C GLY A 108 0.99 3.80 -12.40
N GLU A 109 0.38 3.95 -11.22
CA GLU A 109 0.72 5.01 -10.29
C GLU A 109 2.05 4.77 -9.57
N PRO A 110 2.85 5.85 -9.31
CA PRO A 110 4.04 5.76 -8.48
C PRO A 110 3.71 5.34 -7.05
N ALA A 111 4.59 4.54 -6.41
CA ALA A 111 4.38 4.03 -5.06
C ALA A 111 4.20 5.13 -3.99
N VAL A 112 4.71 6.33 -4.21
CA VAL A 112 4.58 7.47 -3.28
C VAL A 112 3.13 7.95 -3.12
N THR A 113 2.27 7.74 -4.13
CA THR A 113 0.85 8.11 -4.07
C THR A 113 0.03 7.18 -3.17
N GLY A 114 0.56 6.00 -2.87
CA GLY A 114 -0.11 4.97 -2.08
C GLY A 114 -0.88 3.96 -2.94
N ILE A 115 -2.00 3.47 -2.43
CA ILE A 115 -2.85 2.51 -3.14
C ILE A 115 -3.88 3.30 -3.96
N GLY A 116 -3.76 3.27 -5.29
CA GLY A 116 -4.71 3.88 -6.21
C GLY A 116 -6.04 3.13 -6.24
N LEU A 117 -7.14 3.87 -6.40
CA LEU A 117 -8.49 3.32 -6.53
C LEU A 117 -9.07 3.51 -7.94
N GLU A 118 -8.30 4.04 -8.87
CA GLU A 118 -8.76 4.20 -10.25
C GLU A 118 -8.53 2.92 -11.05
N PRO A 119 -9.56 2.36 -11.70
CA PRO A 119 -9.41 1.18 -12.52
C PRO A 119 -8.67 1.52 -13.81
N LEU A 120 -7.71 0.69 -14.16
CA LEU A 120 -6.96 0.80 -15.41
C LEU A 120 -7.69 0.08 -16.55
N SER A 121 -7.41 0.44 -17.80
CA SER A 121 -7.76 -0.43 -18.92
C SER A 121 -6.86 -1.68 -18.94
N PRO A 122 -7.26 -2.81 -19.54
CA PRO A 122 -6.42 -4.02 -19.58
C PRO A 122 -5.01 -3.80 -20.15
N VAL A 123 -4.88 -2.90 -21.14
CA VAL A 123 -3.57 -2.56 -21.74
C VAL A 123 -2.71 -1.74 -20.75
N GLN A 124 -3.33 -0.82 -20.03
CA GLN A 124 -2.66 -0.03 -18.98
C GLN A 124 -2.25 -0.90 -17.80
N LEU A 125 -3.10 -1.87 -17.41
CA LEU A 125 -2.79 -2.82 -16.36
C LEU A 125 -1.51 -3.62 -16.67
N LEU A 126 -1.34 -4.06 -17.93
CA LEU A 126 -0.14 -4.81 -18.32
C LEU A 126 1.14 -4.02 -18.05
N SER A 127 1.18 -2.73 -18.40
CA SER A 127 2.36 -1.89 -18.13
C SER A 127 2.60 -1.70 -16.63
N ALA A 128 1.52 -1.57 -15.84
CA ALA A 128 1.60 -1.44 -14.39
C ALA A 128 2.13 -2.72 -13.72
N LEU A 129 1.65 -3.90 -14.15
CA LEU A 129 2.12 -5.19 -13.64
C LEU A 129 3.57 -5.46 -14.02
N LEU A 130 4.00 -5.12 -15.25
CA LEU A 130 5.40 -5.25 -15.67
C LEU A 130 6.34 -4.35 -14.85
N ALA A 131 5.94 -3.10 -14.61
CA ALA A 131 6.69 -2.18 -13.77
C ALA A 131 6.77 -2.65 -12.31
N ALA A 132 5.65 -3.20 -11.79
CA ALA A 132 5.62 -3.75 -10.44
C ALA A 132 6.47 -5.03 -10.32
N LEU A 133 6.41 -5.96 -11.28
CA LEU A 133 7.27 -7.15 -11.30
C LEU A 133 8.75 -6.76 -11.31
N ALA A 134 9.14 -5.79 -12.12
CA ALA A 134 10.52 -5.29 -12.13
C ALA A 134 10.91 -4.68 -10.77
N SER A 135 10.01 -3.93 -10.12
CA SER A 135 10.28 -3.34 -8.81
C SER A 135 10.40 -4.42 -7.72
N LEU A 136 9.40 -5.30 -7.62
CA LEU A 136 9.32 -6.30 -6.55
C LEU A 136 10.37 -7.41 -6.70
N GLY A 137 10.48 -7.99 -7.90
CA GLY A 137 11.37 -9.13 -8.14
C GLY A 137 12.86 -8.79 -8.14
N LEU A 138 13.21 -7.51 -8.34
CA LEU A 138 14.61 -7.07 -8.42
C LEU A 138 15.08 -6.30 -7.17
N GLY A 139 14.38 -6.43 -6.04
CA GLY A 139 14.87 -6.06 -4.72
C GLY A 139 14.52 -4.65 -4.24
N LEU A 140 13.59 -3.94 -4.89
CA LEU A 140 13.10 -2.66 -4.36
C LEU A 140 12.20 -2.90 -3.13
N VAL A 141 12.21 -1.92 -2.22
CA VAL A 141 11.54 -2.05 -0.92
C VAL A 141 10.09 -1.58 -1.02
N LEU A 142 9.25 -2.43 -1.65
CA LEU A 142 7.85 -2.18 -1.93
C LEU A 142 7.04 -3.49 -1.80
N GLY A 143 5.74 -3.38 -1.54
CA GLY A 143 4.81 -4.51 -1.41
C GLY A 143 3.94 -4.73 -2.66
N PRO A 144 3.27 -5.89 -2.77
CA PRO A 144 2.45 -6.27 -3.92
C PRO A 144 1.03 -5.68 -3.88
N GLU A 145 0.61 -5.02 -2.81
CA GLU A 145 -0.78 -4.62 -2.58
C GLU A 145 -1.30 -3.61 -3.63
N ALA A 146 -0.47 -2.67 -4.10
CA ALA A 146 -0.91 -1.68 -5.09
C ALA A 146 -1.15 -2.29 -6.48
N PRO A 147 -0.23 -3.08 -7.07
CA PRO A 147 -0.48 -3.74 -8.36
C PRO A 147 -1.64 -4.74 -8.29
N LEU A 148 -1.82 -5.44 -7.17
CA LEU A 148 -2.94 -6.36 -7.00
C LEU A 148 -4.28 -5.62 -6.86
N THR A 149 -4.30 -4.47 -6.18
CA THR A 149 -5.49 -3.59 -6.17
C THR A 149 -5.85 -3.15 -7.59
N ALA A 150 -4.89 -2.69 -8.37
CA ALA A 150 -5.10 -2.29 -9.77
C ALA A 150 -5.63 -3.46 -10.63
N LEU A 151 -5.11 -4.68 -10.42
CA LEU A 151 -5.60 -5.90 -11.06
C LEU A 151 -7.08 -6.15 -10.71
N GLY A 152 -7.43 -6.12 -9.42
CA GLY A 152 -8.80 -6.33 -8.95
C GLY A 152 -9.77 -5.28 -9.49
N LEU A 153 -9.43 -3.99 -9.41
CA LEU A 153 -10.23 -2.88 -9.95
C LEU A 153 -10.47 -3.06 -11.45
N THR A 154 -9.43 -3.44 -12.20
CA THR A 154 -9.53 -3.66 -13.65
C THR A 154 -10.40 -4.87 -13.98
N ALA A 155 -10.27 -5.97 -13.24
CA ALA A 155 -11.13 -7.14 -13.40
C ALA A 155 -12.61 -6.79 -13.15
N GLY A 156 -12.88 -6.03 -12.09
CA GLY A 156 -14.21 -5.50 -11.80
C GLY A 156 -14.75 -4.58 -12.91
N LEU A 157 -13.90 -3.72 -13.50
CA LEU A 157 -14.26 -2.88 -14.63
C LEU A 157 -14.59 -3.71 -15.88
N VAL A 158 -13.82 -4.76 -16.17
CA VAL A 158 -14.08 -5.67 -17.30
C VAL A 158 -15.41 -6.38 -17.08
N ALA A 159 -15.69 -6.90 -15.89
CA ALA A 159 -16.95 -7.52 -15.53
C ALA A 159 -18.14 -6.54 -15.69
N ALA A 160 -17.98 -5.30 -15.21
CA ALA A 160 -18.99 -4.26 -15.32
C ALA A 160 -19.30 -3.91 -16.78
N ARG A 161 -18.29 -3.82 -17.64
CA ARG A 161 -18.48 -3.56 -19.08
C ARG A 161 -19.14 -4.72 -19.81
N ALA A 162 -18.77 -5.95 -19.48
CA ALA A 162 -19.33 -7.15 -20.09
C ALA A 162 -20.81 -7.39 -19.70
N LEU A 163 -21.13 -7.22 -18.41
CA LEU A 163 -22.42 -7.61 -17.84
C LEU A 163 -23.43 -6.46 -17.75
N ARG A 164 -22.98 -5.22 -17.94
CA ARG A 164 -23.78 -3.99 -18.00
C ARG A 164 -24.82 -3.87 -16.86
N PRO A 165 -24.41 -3.90 -15.56
CA PRO A 165 -25.34 -3.88 -14.44
C PRO A 165 -25.84 -2.46 -14.09
N GLY A 166 -25.84 -1.52 -15.02
CA GLY A 166 -26.12 -0.11 -14.74
C GLY A 166 -24.90 0.65 -14.17
N ALA A 167 -24.98 1.97 -14.04
CA ALA A 167 -23.85 2.80 -13.62
C ALA A 167 -23.44 2.52 -12.15
N SER A 168 -24.40 2.47 -11.23
CA SER A 168 -24.15 2.16 -9.82
C SER A 168 -23.65 0.73 -9.60
N GLY A 169 -24.25 -0.25 -10.29
CA GLY A 169 -23.83 -1.63 -10.24
C GLY A 169 -22.41 -1.84 -10.79
N GLY A 170 -22.05 -1.10 -11.85
CA GLY A 170 -20.69 -1.13 -12.40
C GLY A 170 -19.63 -0.68 -11.40
N GLN A 171 -19.89 0.39 -10.67
CA GLN A 171 -18.97 0.90 -9.64
C GLN A 171 -18.82 -0.09 -8.47
N LEU A 172 -19.92 -0.74 -8.05
CA LEU A 172 -19.87 -1.78 -7.01
C LEU A 172 -19.01 -2.97 -7.42
N LEU A 173 -19.07 -3.41 -8.69
CA LEU A 173 -18.23 -4.50 -9.21
C LEU A 173 -16.75 -4.12 -9.29
N VAL A 174 -16.42 -2.88 -9.68
CA VAL A 174 -15.04 -2.38 -9.67
C VAL A 174 -14.44 -2.47 -8.27
N VAL A 175 -15.16 -1.97 -7.27
CA VAL A 175 -14.72 -2.04 -5.87
C VAL A 175 -14.65 -3.49 -5.38
N ALA A 176 -15.63 -4.34 -5.72
CA ALA A 176 -15.63 -5.75 -5.34
C ALA A 176 -14.42 -6.53 -5.88
N GLY A 177 -13.97 -6.21 -7.10
CA GLY A 177 -12.74 -6.78 -7.65
C GLY A 177 -11.49 -6.42 -6.81
N ALA A 178 -11.38 -5.18 -6.34
CA ALA A 178 -10.29 -4.78 -5.45
C ALA A 178 -10.32 -5.56 -4.11
N PHE A 179 -11.51 -5.72 -3.50
CA PHE A 179 -11.67 -6.53 -2.29
C PHE A 179 -11.19 -7.97 -2.50
N ALA A 180 -11.54 -8.58 -3.64
CA ALA A 180 -11.10 -9.92 -3.98
C ALA A 180 -9.57 -10.03 -4.09
N ALA A 181 -8.93 -9.11 -4.82
CA ALA A 181 -7.48 -9.14 -5.02
C ALA A 181 -6.70 -8.91 -3.73
N ILE A 182 -7.12 -7.95 -2.92
CA ILE A 182 -6.45 -7.63 -1.64
C ILE A 182 -6.61 -8.76 -0.61
N SER A 183 -7.70 -9.54 -0.67
CA SER A 183 -7.88 -10.67 0.26
C SER A 183 -6.81 -11.76 0.11
N THR A 184 -6.22 -11.90 -1.08
CA THR A 184 -5.12 -12.83 -1.33
C THR A 184 -3.80 -12.39 -0.71
N VAL A 185 -3.60 -11.08 -0.56
CA VAL A 185 -2.35 -10.49 -0.05
C VAL A 185 -2.28 -10.55 1.48
N PHE A 186 -3.40 -10.26 2.15
CA PHE A 186 -3.47 -10.23 3.62
C PHE A 186 -4.00 -11.52 4.24
N GLY A 187 -4.03 -12.61 3.47
CA GLY A 187 -4.39 -13.95 3.97
C GLY A 187 -5.85 -14.10 4.40
N GLY A 188 -6.75 -13.20 3.98
CA GLY A 188 -8.16 -13.34 4.34
C GLY A 188 -9.07 -12.17 3.99
N PRO A 189 -10.39 -12.38 4.06
CA PRO A 189 -11.37 -11.40 3.64
C PRO A 189 -11.51 -10.20 4.60
N LEU A 190 -11.25 -10.38 5.90
CA LEU A 190 -11.48 -9.33 6.91
C LEU A 190 -10.47 -8.17 6.80
N PRO A 191 -9.14 -8.40 6.74
CA PRO A 191 -8.19 -7.30 6.60
C PRO A 191 -8.42 -6.52 5.30
N SER A 192 -8.67 -7.23 4.20
CA SER A 192 -8.91 -6.62 2.90
C SER A 192 -10.16 -5.77 2.88
N ALA A 193 -11.22 -6.28 3.50
CA ALA A 193 -12.49 -5.56 3.58
C ALA A 193 -12.35 -4.26 4.37
N LEU A 194 -11.65 -4.29 5.49
CA LEU A 194 -11.48 -3.11 6.31
C LEU A 194 -10.52 -2.10 5.68
N LEU A 195 -9.42 -2.57 5.05
CA LEU A 195 -8.53 -1.71 4.28
C LEU A 195 -9.30 -0.92 3.21
N LEU A 196 -10.03 -1.63 2.38
CA LEU A 196 -10.74 -1.01 1.27
C LEU A 196 -11.94 -0.21 1.73
N PHE A 197 -12.62 -0.62 2.81
CA PHE A 197 -13.67 0.19 3.42
C PHE A 197 -13.15 1.56 3.85
N GLU A 198 -12.09 1.61 4.66
CA GLU A 198 -11.50 2.87 5.10
C GLU A 198 -10.99 3.70 3.91
N LEU A 199 -10.37 3.06 2.92
CA LEU A 199 -9.81 3.72 1.75
C LEU A 199 -10.91 4.31 0.86
N VAL A 200 -11.98 3.53 0.56
CA VAL A 200 -13.14 3.98 -0.21
C VAL A 200 -13.93 5.06 0.53
N ALA A 201 -14.10 4.92 1.84
CA ALA A 201 -14.78 5.92 2.66
C ALA A 201 -14.05 7.29 2.62
N ARG A 202 -12.73 7.27 2.58
CA ARG A 202 -11.90 8.51 2.52
C ARG A 202 -11.78 9.10 1.12
N SER A 203 -11.85 8.28 0.08
CA SER A 203 -11.74 8.73 -1.31
C SER A 203 -12.95 9.53 -1.80
N GLY A 204 -14.10 9.43 -1.13
CA GLY A 204 -15.36 9.99 -1.60
C GLY A 204 -15.92 9.30 -2.86
N MET A 205 -15.31 8.21 -3.30
CA MET A 205 -15.72 7.45 -4.50
C MET A 205 -17.15 6.91 -4.37
N VAL A 206 -17.56 6.56 -3.15
CA VAL A 206 -18.89 6.08 -2.82
C VAL A 206 -19.53 7.05 -1.81
N PRO A 207 -20.75 7.55 -2.05
CA PRO A 207 -21.47 8.36 -1.08
C PRO A 207 -21.62 7.63 0.26
N SER A 208 -21.48 8.33 1.38
CA SER A 208 -21.52 7.73 2.72
C SER A 208 -22.78 6.90 2.99
N ALA A 209 -23.93 7.33 2.46
CA ALA A 209 -25.20 6.60 2.56
C ALA A 209 -25.20 5.26 1.79
N ALA A 210 -24.33 5.10 0.79
CA ALA A 210 -24.22 3.89 -0.04
C ALA A 210 -23.07 2.97 0.37
N LEU A 211 -22.23 3.36 1.34
CA LEU A 211 -21.08 2.56 1.78
C LEU A 211 -21.46 1.16 2.23
N GLY A 212 -22.57 1.00 3.00
CA GLY A 212 -23.05 -0.30 3.40
C GLY A 212 -23.45 -1.21 2.23
N GLN A 213 -24.02 -0.63 1.17
CA GLN A 213 -24.35 -1.38 -0.05
C GLN A 213 -23.09 -1.75 -0.86
N ALA A 214 -22.08 -0.91 -0.85
CA ALA A 214 -20.81 -1.18 -1.53
C ALA A 214 -19.99 -2.29 -0.85
N LEU A 215 -20.13 -2.43 0.46
CA LEU A 215 -19.38 -3.43 1.24
C LEU A 215 -19.80 -4.87 0.94
N LEU A 216 -21.11 -5.15 0.83
CA LEU A 216 -21.58 -6.54 0.68
C LEU A 216 -21.07 -7.24 -0.58
N PRO A 217 -21.09 -6.62 -1.80
CA PRO A 217 -20.45 -7.21 -2.97
C PRO A 217 -18.95 -7.45 -2.76
N GLY A 218 -18.26 -6.48 -2.12
CA GLY A 218 -16.85 -6.59 -1.77
C GLY A 218 -16.54 -7.75 -0.82
N PHE A 219 -17.30 -7.87 0.27
CA PHE A 219 -17.18 -8.99 1.21
C PHE A 219 -17.39 -10.33 0.53
N LEU A 220 -18.41 -10.43 -0.30
CA LEU A 220 -18.73 -11.68 -0.99
C LEU A 220 -17.62 -12.05 -1.99
N ALA A 221 -17.12 -11.07 -2.74
CA ALA A 221 -16.00 -11.28 -3.66
C ALA A 221 -14.71 -11.65 -2.92
N SER A 222 -14.40 -10.99 -1.79
CA SER A 222 -13.22 -11.33 -0.99
C SER A 222 -13.33 -12.70 -0.32
N GLY A 223 -14.54 -13.07 0.14
CA GLY A 223 -14.80 -14.40 0.71
C GLY A 223 -14.59 -15.52 -0.31
N THR A 224 -15.16 -15.38 -1.52
CA THR A 224 -14.94 -16.36 -2.59
C THR A 224 -13.50 -16.37 -3.10
N ALA A 225 -12.83 -15.21 -3.16
CA ALA A 225 -11.42 -15.15 -3.49
C ALA A 225 -10.55 -15.88 -2.45
N ALA A 226 -10.82 -15.69 -1.16
CA ALA A 226 -10.12 -16.41 -0.09
C ALA A 226 -10.32 -17.92 -0.18
N LEU A 227 -11.55 -18.40 -0.45
CA LEU A 227 -11.82 -19.83 -0.64
C LEU A 227 -11.06 -20.42 -1.83
N VAL A 228 -10.99 -19.71 -2.95
CA VAL A 228 -10.23 -20.16 -4.11
C VAL A 228 -8.74 -20.10 -3.83
N PHE A 229 -8.29 -19.05 -3.13
CA PHE A 229 -6.88 -18.87 -2.79
C PHE A 229 -6.36 -20.02 -1.92
N THR A 230 -7.13 -20.53 -0.96
CA THR A 230 -6.77 -21.72 -0.19
C THR A 230 -6.59 -22.98 -1.05
N GLY A 231 -7.19 -23.02 -2.25
CA GLY A 231 -6.97 -24.08 -3.22
C GLY A 231 -5.72 -23.93 -4.09
N VAL A 232 -5.18 -22.71 -4.18
CA VAL A 232 -3.99 -22.38 -4.98
C VAL A 232 -2.79 -21.93 -4.12
N ASP A 233 -2.90 -22.00 -2.82
CA ASP A 233 -1.83 -21.63 -1.87
C ASP A 233 -0.58 -22.53 -2.00
N HIS A 234 -0.75 -23.75 -2.54
CA HIS A 234 0.34 -24.65 -2.85
C HIS A 234 1.11 -24.29 -4.13
N TRP A 235 0.69 -23.28 -4.88
CA TRP A 235 1.47 -22.79 -6.02
C TRP A 235 2.78 -22.17 -5.55
N PRO A 236 3.89 -22.39 -6.29
CA PRO A 236 5.19 -21.86 -5.89
C PRO A 236 5.14 -20.35 -5.62
N GLY A 237 5.60 -19.93 -4.45
CA GLY A 237 5.69 -18.53 -4.03
C GLY A 237 4.39 -17.86 -3.57
N VAL A 238 3.24 -18.52 -3.64
CA VAL A 238 1.97 -17.92 -3.19
C VAL A 238 1.91 -17.85 -1.67
N ALA A 239 2.15 -18.96 -0.98
CA ALA A 239 2.14 -18.98 0.49
C ALA A 239 3.22 -18.08 1.10
N GLU A 240 4.38 -17.97 0.45
CA GLU A 240 5.54 -17.20 0.92
C GLU A 240 5.36 -15.68 0.77
N THR A 241 4.42 -15.24 -0.07
CA THR A 241 4.14 -13.81 -0.32
C THR A 241 2.94 -13.29 0.49
N VAL A 242 2.26 -14.16 1.24
CA VAL A 242 1.20 -13.75 2.17
C VAL A 242 1.85 -13.23 3.45
N LEU A 243 1.41 -12.07 3.90
CA LEU A 243 1.92 -11.46 5.13
C LEU A 243 1.58 -12.34 6.34
N GLN A 244 2.59 -12.90 6.98
CA GLN A 244 2.46 -13.73 8.17
C GLN A 244 3.54 -13.37 9.19
N LEU A 245 3.18 -13.36 10.48
CA LEU A 245 4.16 -13.31 11.56
C LEU A 245 4.53 -14.74 11.97
N PRO A 246 5.78 -14.97 12.37
CA PRO A 246 6.13 -16.21 13.06
C PRO A 246 5.34 -16.31 14.38
N ALA A 247 5.22 -17.52 14.91
CA ALA A 247 4.58 -17.72 16.21
C ALA A 247 5.29 -16.88 17.27
N LEU A 248 4.55 -15.96 17.86
CA LEU A 248 5.03 -15.12 18.96
C LEU A 248 4.83 -15.86 20.30
N PRO A 249 5.66 -15.57 21.31
CA PRO A 249 5.45 -16.10 22.67
C PRO A 249 4.05 -15.80 23.19
N ASP A 250 3.50 -16.70 24.00
CA ASP A 250 2.22 -16.49 24.66
C ASP A 250 2.26 -15.23 25.56
N TYR A 251 1.16 -14.46 25.49
CA TYR A 251 1.00 -13.24 26.29
C TYR A 251 -0.35 -13.28 27.02
N PRO A 252 -0.41 -14.00 28.16
CA PRO A 252 -1.68 -14.35 28.79
C PRO A 252 -2.33 -13.22 29.60
N THR A 253 -1.61 -12.14 29.89
CA THR A 253 -2.13 -11.02 30.71
C THR A 253 -1.54 -9.69 30.29
N VAL A 254 -2.39 -8.70 30.07
CA VAL A 254 -1.96 -7.33 29.76
C VAL A 254 -1.45 -6.65 31.01
N ARG A 255 -0.17 -6.25 31.01
CA ARG A 255 0.44 -5.49 32.11
C ARG A 255 0.46 -4.00 31.79
N LEU A 256 0.20 -3.15 32.77
CA LEU A 256 0.23 -1.68 32.58
C LEU A 256 1.58 -1.16 32.10
N VAL A 257 2.68 -1.81 32.52
CA VAL A 257 4.04 -1.48 32.08
C VAL A 257 4.20 -1.70 30.58
N ASP A 258 3.67 -2.82 30.05
CA ASP A 258 3.70 -3.10 28.63
C ASP A 258 2.92 -2.05 27.83
N VAL A 259 1.73 -1.65 28.30
CA VAL A 259 0.93 -0.62 27.66
C VAL A 259 1.71 0.71 27.58
N ALA A 260 2.38 1.10 28.67
CA ALA A 260 3.18 2.34 28.68
C ALA A 260 4.33 2.29 27.68
N TRP A 261 5.08 1.18 27.62
CA TRP A 261 6.16 1.01 26.66
C TRP A 261 5.67 0.84 25.22
N CYS A 262 4.52 0.18 25.01
CA CYS A 262 3.89 0.04 23.70
C CYS A 262 3.47 1.39 23.11
N VAL A 263 3.08 2.37 23.94
CA VAL A 263 2.86 3.75 23.48
C VAL A 263 4.15 4.34 22.89
N LEU A 264 5.28 4.19 23.55
CA LEU A 264 6.57 4.67 23.06
C LEU A 264 6.98 3.95 21.77
N VAL A 265 6.86 2.63 21.72
CA VAL A 265 7.14 1.82 20.51
C VAL A 265 6.25 2.26 19.35
N ALA A 266 4.95 2.47 19.59
CA ALA A 266 4.00 2.93 18.59
C ALA A 266 4.38 4.31 18.03
N VAL A 267 4.76 5.26 18.88
CA VAL A 267 5.23 6.58 18.45
C VAL A 267 6.50 6.46 17.59
N LEU A 268 7.49 5.66 18.04
CA LEU A 268 8.74 5.48 17.29
C LEU A 268 8.50 4.82 15.94
N ALA A 269 7.72 3.75 15.87
CA ALA A 269 7.37 3.06 14.62
C ALA A 269 6.64 4.01 13.65
N ALA A 270 5.69 4.78 14.16
CA ALA A 270 4.96 5.76 13.37
C ALA A 270 5.88 6.89 12.84
N VAL A 271 6.79 7.40 13.67
CA VAL A 271 7.78 8.43 13.26
C VAL A 271 8.71 7.89 12.18
N VAL A 272 9.20 6.65 12.30
CA VAL A 272 10.04 5.99 11.29
C VAL A 272 9.31 5.92 9.95
N VAL A 273 8.08 5.39 9.93
CA VAL A 273 7.32 5.21 8.69
C VAL A 273 6.87 6.56 8.10
N ALA A 274 6.33 7.46 8.91
CA ALA A 274 5.91 8.79 8.46
C ALA A 274 7.12 9.62 7.98
N GLY A 275 8.25 9.50 8.65
CA GLY A 275 9.53 10.12 8.26
C GLY A 275 10.02 9.59 6.91
N ALA A 276 10.02 8.27 6.71
CA ALA A 276 10.37 7.66 5.43
C ALA A 276 9.44 8.15 4.29
N ARG A 277 8.14 8.21 4.53
CA ARG A 277 7.16 8.74 3.57
C ARG A 277 7.35 10.23 3.28
N ARG A 278 7.73 11.01 4.28
CA ARG A 278 8.09 12.42 4.08
C ARG A 278 9.29 12.55 3.16
N ILE A 279 10.38 11.82 3.44
CA ILE A 279 11.57 11.79 2.60
C ILE A 279 11.20 11.35 1.17
N ALA A 280 10.34 10.34 1.02
CA ALA A 280 9.85 9.90 -0.29
C ALA A 280 9.16 11.03 -1.07
N ARG A 281 8.27 11.81 -0.43
CA ARG A 281 7.62 12.96 -1.06
C ARG A 281 8.63 14.06 -1.45
N GLU A 282 9.62 14.31 -0.62
CA GLU A 282 10.67 15.27 -0.93
C GLU A 282 11.56 14.80 -2.10
N VAL A 283 11.89 13.51 -2.16
CA VAL A 283 12.59 12.90 -3.29
C VAL A 283 11.76 13.05 -4.56
N ALA A 284 10.47 12.70 -4.53
CA ALA A 284 9.57 12.84 -5.67
C ALA A 284 9.48 14.29 -6.17
N GLY A 285 9.34 15.25 -5.25
CA GLY A 285 9.25 16.67 -5.59
C GLY A 285 10.54 17.27 -6.20
N ARG A 286 11.71 16.85 -5.70
CA ARG A 286 13.00 17.30 -6.23
C ARG A 286 13.39 16.62 -7.54
N SER A 287 12.90 15.44 -7.76
CA SER A 287 13.26 14.57 -8.89
C SER A 287 12.63 14.98 -10.22
N VAL A 288 11.67 15.89 -10.23
CA VAL A 288 10.99 16.38 -11.45
C VAL A 288 11.96 16.92 -12.51
N LYS A 289 13.18 17.32 -12.12
CA LYS A 289 14.21 17.87 -13.01
C LYS A 289 15.13 16.81 -13.62
N LEU A 290 15.10 15.57 -13.14
CA LEU A 290 16.00 14.50 -13.62
C LEU A 290 15.31 13.64 -14.68
N PRO A 291 16.05 13.17 -15.70
CA PRO A 291 15.52 12.13 -16.59
C PRO A 291 15.10 10.89 -15.78
N LEU A 292 13.91 10.39 -16.05
CA LEU A 292 13.31 9.27 -15.28
C LEU A 292 14.24 8.05 -15.17
N VAL A 293 14.95 7.72 -16.25
CA VAL A 293 15.90 6.60 -16.26
C VAL A 293 17.05 6.83 -15.27
N VAL A 294 17.60 8.04 -15.24
CA VAL A 294 18.71 8.39 -14.33
C VAL A 294 18.23 8.33 -12.88
N LEU A 295 17.03 8.82 -12.61
CA LEU A 295 16.43 8.80 -11.29
C LEU A 295 16.22 7.36 -10.78
N LEU A 296 15.55 6.53 -11.58
CA LEU A 296 15.20 5.16 -11.19
C LEU A 296 16.47 4.28 -11.08
N CYS A 297 17.39 4.34 -12.04
CA CYS A 297 18.64 3.59 -11.97
C CYS A 297 19.51 4.05 -10.80
N GLY A 298 19.63 5.36 -10.59
CA GLY A 298 20.37 5.93 -9.48
C GLY A 298 19.80 5.55 -8.12
N ALA A 299 18.48 5.62 -7.96
CA ALA A 299 17.82 5.20 -6.73
C ALA A 299 17.99 3.69 -6.48
N GLY A 300 17.83 2.85 -7.51
CA GLY A 300 18.09 1.41 -7.41
C GLY A 300 19.51 1.10 -6.97
N LEU A 301 20.50 1.80 -7.56
CA LEU A 301 21.91 1.66 -7.17
C LEU A 301 22.15 2.06 -5.71
N VAL A 302 21.51 3.13 -5.21
CA VAL A 302 21.62 3.55 -3.81
C VAL A 302 20.96 2.54 -2.88
N VAL A 303 19.80 1.96 -3.26
CA VAL A 303 19.16 0.89 -2.49
C VAL A 303 20.08 -0.33 -2.38
N GLY A 304 20.73 -0.74 -3.50
CA GLY A 304 21.73 -1.80 -3.47
C GLY A 304 22.92 -1.46 -2.58
N LEU A 305 23.42 -0.22 -2.63
CA LEU A 305 24.54 0.24 -1.79
C LEU A 305 24.18 0.19 -0.30
N LEU A 306 22.98 0.59 0.08
CA LEU A 306 22.48 0.48 1.44
C LEU A 306 22.46 -0.97 1.93
N ALA A 307 22.01 -1.92 1.08
CA ALA A 307 21.99 -3.34 1.41
C ALA A 307 23.40 -3.92 1.56
N VAL A 308 24.34 -3.56 0.68
CA VAL A 308 25.76 -3.97 0.77
C VAL A 308 26.41 -3.39 2.02
N GLY A 309 26.17 -2.10 2.31
CA GLY A 309 26.69 -1.44 3.51
C GLY A 309 26.16 -2.09 4.80
N PHE A 310 24.88 -2.41 4.85
CA PHE A 310 24.28 -3.14 5.97
C PHE A 310 24.97 -4.50 6.18
N ARG A 311 25.11 -5.30 5.11
CA ARG A 311 25.81 -6.59 5.18
C ARG A 311 27.27 -6.45 5.63
N ALA A 312 27.98 -5.44 5.14
CA ALA A 312 29.38 -5.23 5.50
C ALA A 312 29.58 -4.89 6.99
N VAL A 313 28.62 -4.19 7.61
CA VAL A 313 28.68 -3.80 9.03
C VAL A 313 28.17 -4.90 9.96
N THR A 314 27.10 -5.61 9.56
CA THR A 314 26.39 -6.55 10.45
C THR A 314 26.72 -8.02 10.19
N GLY A 315 27.24 -8.35 8.99
CA GLY A 315 27.34 -9.74 8.53
C GLY A 315 26.00 -10.37 8.11
N GLN A 316 24.88 -9.68 8.30
CA GLN A 316 23.54 -10.18 7.98
C GLN A 316 23.24 -10.16 6.47
N PRO A 317 22.32 -11.02 5.98
CA PRO A 317 22.00 -11.08 4.56
C PRO A 317 21.36 -9.78 4.05
N VAL A 318 21.56 -9.48 2.76
CA VAL A 318 21.05 -8.28 2.09
C VAL A 318 19.53 -8.25 2.01
N ASP A 319 18.88 -9.41 2.09
CA ASP A 319 17.41 -9.58 1.99
C ASP A 319 16.67 -8.91 3.16
N LEU A 320 17.32 -8.73 4.30
CA LEU A 320 16.76 -7.95 5.40
C LEU A 320 16.49 -6.49 4.99
N VAL A 321 17.31 -5.93 4.12
CA VAL A 321 17.16 -4.54 3.62
C VAL A 321 16.30 -4.50 2.37
N LEU A 322 16.59 -5.39 1.40
CA LEU A 322 15.87 -5.47 0.13
C LEU A 322 14.43 -6.00 0.32
N PHE A 323 13.65 -5.91 -0.75
CA PHE A 323 12.27 -6.42 -0.81
C PHE A 323 11.32 -5.76 0.19
N SER A 324 10.08 -6.17 0.17
CA SER A 324 9.02 -5.76 1.10
C SER A 324 9.27 -6.18 2.54
N GLY A 325 9.93 -7.32 2.75
CA GLY A 325 10.39 -7.80 4.05
C GLY A 325 9.47 -8.82 4.73
N GLU A 326 8.36 -9.24 4.11
CA GLU A 326 7.50 -10.27 4.68
C GLU A 326 8.23 -11.60 4.90
N ALA A 327 9.02 -12.03 3.93
CA ALA A 327 9.84 -13.24 4.04
C ALA A 327 10.95 -13.13 5.11
N ALA A 328 11.35 -11.92 5.46
CA ALA A 328 12.36 -11.65 6.48
C ALA A 328 11.79 -11.53 7.91
N LEU A 329 10.47 -11.48 8.08
CA LEU A 329 9.85 -11.31 9.41
C LEU A 329 10.29 -12.36 10.44
N PRO A 330 10.41 -13.68 10.11
CA PRO A 330 10.90 -14.65 11.06
C PRO A 330 12.31 -14.34 11.57
N GLN A 331 13.20 -13.89 10.68
CA GLN A 331 14.57 -13.53 11.05
C GLN A 331 14.60 -12.22 11.87
N VAL A 332 13.76 -11.23 11.52
CA VAL A 332 13.65 -9.98 12.27
C VAL A 332 13.15 -10.22 13.69
N VAL A 333 12.14 -11.09 13.87
CA VAL A 333 11.59 -11.42 15.18
C VAL A 333 12.60 -12.22 16.04
N ALA A 334 13.42 -13.06 15.41
CA ALA A 334 14.44 -13.86 16.08
C ALA A 334 15.75 -13.08 16.36
N GLU A 335 15.91 -11.86 15.84
CA GLU A 335 17.15 -11.06 16.04
C GLU A 335 17.28 -10.58 17.48
N THR A 336 18.45 -10.79 18.05
CA THR A 336 18.76 -10.47 19.46
C THR A 336 19.68 -9.27 19.61
N SER A 337 20.25 -8.77 18.52
CA SER A 337 21.14 -7.62 18.56
C SER A 337 20.37 -6.31 18.34
N ALA A 338 20.28 -5.50 19.39
CA ALA A 338 19.68 -4.17 19.30
C ALA A 338 20.37 -3.27 18.27
N GLY A 339 21.70 -3.41 18.12
CA GLY A 339 22.50 -2.66 17.13
C GLY A 339 22.14 -3.03 15.69
N VAL A 340 21.96 -4.32 15.41
CA VAL A 340 21.52 -4.81 14.09
C VAL A 340 20.12 -4.30 13.76
N LEU A 341 19.19 -4.40 14.70
CA LEU A 341 17.81 -3.92 14.51
C LEU A 341 17.74 -2.40 14.33
N ALA A 342 18.46 -1.63 15.12
CA ALA A 342 18.51 -0.18 14.97
C ALA A 342 19.06 0.23 13.59
N LEU A 343 20.15 -0.42 13.15
CA LEU A 343 20.70 -0.19 11.83
C LEU A 343 19.76 -0.65 10.72
N LEU A 344 19.06 -1.78 10.89
CA LEU A 344 18.04 -2.27 9.96
C LEU A 344 16.92 -1.25 9.79
N VAL A 345 16.36 -0.72 10.88
CA VAL A 345 15.28 0.28 10.85
C VAL A 345 15.73 1.52 10.05
N LEU A 346 16.95 1.99 10.27
CA LEU A 346 17.48 3.17 9.56
C LEU A 346 17.74 2.88 8.08
N VAL A 347 18.44 1.79 7.76
CA VAL A 347 18.86 1.47 6.40
C VAL A 347 17.66 1.02 5.55
N LYS A 348 16.81 0.12 6.06
CA LYS A 348 15.59 -0.28 5.36
C LYS A 348 14.59 0.87 5.25
N GLY A 349 14.50 1.73 6.26
CA GLY A 349 13.69 2.96 6.20
C GLY A 349 14.15 3.92 5.09
N ALA A 350 15.47 4.10 4.92
CA ALA A 350 16.04 4.89 3.84
C ALA A 350 15.81 4.24 2.46
N ALA A 351 16.03 2.93 2.33
CA ALA A 351 15.76 2.18 1.11
C ALA A 351 14.28 2.23 0.72
N TYR A 352 13.38 2.11 1.68
CA TYR A 352 11.93 2.27 1.51
C TYR A 352 11.57 3.68 1.02
N ALA A 353 12.10 4.72 1.65
CA ALA A 353 11.87 6.11 1.24
C ALA A 353 12.32 6.37 -0.21
N LEU A 354 13.48 5.83 -0.60
CA LEU A 354 14.00 5.93 -1.98
C LEU A 354 13.14 5.15 -2.96
N SER A 355 12.74 3.92 -2.62
CA SER A 355 11.88 3.09 -3.48
C SER A 355 10.52 3.75 -3.74
N LEU A 356 9.91 4.35 -2.71
CA LEU A 356 8.68 5.12 -2.85
C LEU A 356 8.89 6.39 -3.69
N GLY A 357 9.89 7.19 -3.33
CA GLY A 357 10.06 8.55 -3.84
C GLY A 357 10.61 8.64 -5.25
N ALA A 358 11.42 7.67 -5.68
CA ALA A 358 11.98 7.65 -7.03
C ALA A 358 10.97 7.27 -8.11
N GLY A 359 9.78 6.76 -7.73
CA GLY A 359 8.72 6.43 -8.67
C GLY A 359 8.70 4.98 -9.11
N PHE A 360 9.26 4.06 -8.33
CA PHE A 360 9.05 2.63 -8.51
C PHE A 360 7.58 2.25 -8.26
N ARG A 361 7.18 1.05 -8.68
CA ARG A 361 5.79 0.58 -8.65
C ARG A 361 5.63 -0.54 -7.63
N GLY A 362 4.69 -0.35 -6.71
CA GLY A 362 4.40 -1.28 -5.62
C GLY A 362 3.66 -0.56 -4.49
N GLY A 363 3.35 -1.28 -3.42
CA GLY A 363 2.62 -0.77 -2.28
C GLY A 363 3.51 -0.35 -1.10
N PRO A 364 3.01 0.53 -0.24
CA PRO A 364 3.76 1.04 0.91
C PRO A 364 3.60 0.21 2.19
N THR A 365 2.68 -0.76 2.23
CA THR A 365 2.24 -1.37 3.50
C THR A 365 3.23 -2.38 4.06
N PHE A 366 3.69 -3.32 3.26
CA PHE A 366 4.54 -4.42 3.72
C PHE A 366 5.89 -3.94 4.28
N PRO A 367 6.63 -3.05 3.59
CA PRO A 367 7.86 -2.52 4.18
C PRO A 367 7.62 -1.74 5.47
N ALA A 368 6.49 -1.02 5.57
CA ALA A 368 6.13 -0.32 6.79
C ALA A 368 5.85 -1.30 7.93
N VAL A 369 5.13 -2.40 7.68
CA VAL A 369 4.89 -3.47 8.66
C VAL A 369 6.23 -4.05 9.15
N THR A 370 7.14 -4.37 8.24
CA THR A 370 8.47 -4.90 8.61
C THR A 370 9.26 -3.91 9.48
N LEU A 371 9.23 -2.61 9.14
CA LEU A 371 9.85 -1.56 9.97
C LEU A 371 9.18 -1.46 11.34
N GLY A 372 7.84 -1.61 11.40
CA GLY A 372 7.10 -1.64 12.65
C GLY A 372 7.48 -2.82 13.54
N VAL A 373 7.54 -4.02 12.96
CA VAL A 373 7.98 -5.24 13.66
C VAL A 373 9.42 -5.08 14.16
N ALA A 374 10.34 -4.64 13.32
CA ALA A 374 11.74 -4.40 13.72
C ALA A 374 11.85 -3.36 14.87
N THR A 375 11.03 -2.30 14.84
CA THR A 375 10.97 -1.31 15.92
C THR A 375 10.38 -1.92 17.19
N GLY A 376 9.38 -2.80 17.07
CA GLY A 376 8.82 -3.54 18.20
C GLY A 376 9.84 -4.46 18.87
N VAL A 377 10.54 -5.29 18.07
CA VAL A 377 11.61 -6.17 18.59
C VAL A 377 12.72 -5.35 19.24
N LEU A 378 13.16 -4.25 18.59
CA LEU A 378 14.14 -3.34 19.19
C LEU A 378 13.65 -2.79 20.54
N GLY A 379 12.37 -2.43 20.64
CA GLY A 379 11.74 -1.97 21.88
C GLY A 379 11.80 -3.03 22.98
N SER A 380 11.49 -4.30 22.68
CA SER A 380 11.55 -5.38 23.68
C SER A 380 12.95 -5.67 24.19
N LEU A 381 13.99 -5.41 23.37
CA LEU A 381 15.40 -5.57 23.80
C LEU A 381 15.92 -4.40 24.65
N LEU A 382 15.40 -3.19 24.44
CA LEU A 382 15.92 -1.98 25.10
C LEU A 382 15.10 -1.54 26.31
N LEU A 383 13.78 -1.82 26.33
CA LEU A 383 12.88 -1.31 27.36
C LEU A 383 12.67 -2.38 28.45
N PRO A 384 12.99 -2.05 29.71
CA PRO A 384 12.99 -3.04 30.78
C PRO A 384 11.58 -3.57 31.06
N GLY A 385 11.44 -4.90 31.03
CA GLY A 385 10.19 -5.58 31.33
C GLY A 385 9.13 -5.55 30.24
N LEU A 386 9.43 -5.04 29.05
CA LEU A 386 8.54 -5.11 27.89
C LEU A 386 8.68 -6.48 27.21
N ASP A 387 7.57 -7.21 27.10
CA ASP A 387 7.56 -8.50 26.42
C ASP A 387 7.57 -8.33 24.89
N LEU A 388 8.12 -9.34 24.18
CA LEU A 388 8.27 -9.32 22.73
C LEU A 388 6.93 -9.18 22.01
N THR A 389 5.93 -9.98 22.40
CA THR A 389 4.64 -10.05 21.73
C THR A 389 3.91 -8.70 21.69
N PRO A 390 3.64 -8.02 22.84
CA PRO A 390 2.98 -6.72 22.82
C PRO A 390 3.81 -5.65 22.10
N ALA A 391 5.15 -5.72 22.18
CA ALA A 391 6.03 -4.77 21.49
C ALA A 391 5.94 -4.90 19.96
N VAL A 392 5.99 -6.13 19.44
CA VAL A 392 5.86 -6.41 18.00
C VAL A 392 4.48 -5.97 17.50
N ILE A 393 3.41 -6.31 18.20
CA ILE A 393 2.04 -5.94 17.82
C ILE A 393 1.84 -4.42 17.83
N ALA A 394 2.36 -3.72 18.84
CA ALA A 394 2.30 -2.26 18.89
C ALA A 394 3.05 -1.60 17.73
N GLY A 395 4.27 -2.05 17.45
CA GLY A 395 5.08 -1.54 16.35
C GLY A 395 4.40 -1.77 15.00
N LEU A 396 3.89 -2.98 14.75
CA LEU A 396 3.18 -3.35 13.53
C LEU A 396 1.92 -2.50 13.33
N ALA A 397 1.04 -2.43 14.35
CA ALA A 397 -0.21 -1.69 14.26
C ALA A 397 0.01 -0.20 13.96
N ALA A 398 0.95 0.42 14.66
CA ALA A 398 1.29 1.82 14.47
C ALA A 398 1.91 2.10 13.10
N ALA A 399 2.81 1.24 12.63
CA ALA A 399 3.47 1.37 11.33
C ALA A 399 2.48 1.20 10.16
N ALA A 400 1.61 0.18 10.22
CA ALA A 400 0.57 -0.04 9.22
C ALA A 400 -0.38 1.16 9.12
N SER A 401 -0.82 1.68 10.27
CA SER A 401 -1.67 2.87 10.34
C SER A 401 -0.98 4.12 9.79
N ALA A 402 0.29 4.33 10.13
CA ALA A 402 1.07 5.48 9.64
C ALA A 402 1.35 5.39 8.13
N ALA A 403 1.50 4.19 7.58
CA ALA A 403 1.76 3.98 6.16
C ALA A 403 0.59 4.40 5.27
N LEU A 404 -0.63 4.08 5.66
CA LEU A 404 -1.84 4.32 4.86
C LEU A 404 -2.71 5.45 5.41
N GLY A 405 -2.50 5.86 6.65
CA GLY A 405 -3.37 6.77 7.37
C GLY A 405 -4.70 6.12 7.77
N LEU A 406 -4.74 4.79 7.93
CA LEU A 406 -5.93 3.99 8.19
C LEU A 406 -5.78 3.29 9.55
N SER A 407 -6.54 3.76 10.57
CA SER A 407 -6.37 3.26 11.94
C SER A 407 -7.06 1.92 12.19
N PHE A 408 -8.27 1.71 11.67
CA PHE A 408 -8.97 0.44 11.86
C PHE A 408 -8.26 -0.71 11.15
N PHE A 409 -7.76 -0.46 9.94
CA PHE A 409 -6.98 -1.46 9.20
C PHE A 409 -5.73 -1.87 9.98
N GLY A 410 -4.95 -0.91 10.50
CA GLY A 410 -3.74 -1.21 11.27
C GLY A 410 -4.02 -2.03 12.52
N ALA A 411 -5.08 -1.72 13.25
CA ALA A 411 -5.50 -2.47 14.44
C ALA A 411 -5.91 -3.91 14.09
N LEU A 412 -6.76 -4.08 13.07
CA LEU A 412 -7.24 -5.40 12.67
C LEU A 412 -6.11 -6.26 12.08
N LEU A 413 -5.26 -5.66 11.24
CA LEU A 413 -4.12 -6.38 10.68
C LEU A 413 -3.22 -6.93 11.79
N ALA A 414 -2.88 -6.10 12.78
CA ALA A 414 -2.07 -6.52 13.90
C ALA A 414 -2.74 -7.61 14.75
N ALA A 415 -4.04 -7.47 15.02
CA ALA A 415 -4.81 -8.47 15.75
C ALA A 415 -4.86 -9.83 15.04
N LEU A 416 -5.04 -9.85 13.72
CA LEU A 416 -5.09 -11.09 12.94
C LEU A 416 -3.71 -11.74 12.82
N LEU A 417 -2.67 -10.95 12.66
CA LEU A 417 -1.30 -11.45 12.58
C LEU A 417 -0.76 -11.93 13.93
N ALA A 418 -1.35 -11.48 15.06
CA ALA A 418 -1.00 -11.95 16.39
C ALA A 418 -1.35 -13.44 16.63
N GLY A 419 -2.19 -14.05 15.78
CA GLY A 419 -2.54 -15.47 15.84
C GLY A 419 -3.16 -15.86 17.18
N SER A 420 -2.56 -16.80 17.92
CA SER A 420 -3.03 -17.26 19.23
C SER A 420 -3.00 -16.18 20.31
N ALA A 421 -2.11 -15.19 20.20
CA ALA A 421 -2.00 -14.08 21.13
C ALA A 421 -2.99 -12.93 20.84
N ALA A 422 -3.90 -13.08 19.86
CA ALA A 422 -4.76 -12.00 19.40
C ALA A 422 -5.66 -11.45 20.51
N ALA A 423 -6.33 -12.30 21.27
CA ALA A 423 -7.31 -11.86 22.27
C ALA A 423 -6.72 -10.87 23.29
N ASP A 424 -5.51 -11.15 23.77
CA ASP A 424 -4.84 -10.37 24.81
C ASP A 424 -4.11 -9.14 24.25
N THR A 425 -3.76 -9.13 22.97
CA THR A 425 -3.02 -8.04 22.31
C THR A 425 -3.91 -7.03 21.57
N VAL A 426 -5.20 -7.33 21.33
CA VAL A 426 -6.15 -6.41 20.64
C VAL A 426 -6.19 -5.01 21.28
N PRO A 427 -6.29 -4.84 22.61
CA PRO A 427 -6.29 -3.49 23.19
C PRO A 427 -5.03 -2.70 22.86
N ILE A 428 -3.86 -3.36 22.86
CA ILE A 428 -2.57 -2.74 22.50
C ILE A 428 -2.56 -2.38 21.00
N ALA A 429 -3.01 -3.27 20.14
CA ALA A 429 -3.10 -3.02 18.70
C ALA A 429 -3.98 -1.81 18.38
N VAL A 430 -5.13 -1.67 19.05
CA VAL A 430 -6.05 -0.53 18.90
C VAL A 430 -5.40 0.78 19.33
N ILE A 431 -4.81 0.82 20.53
CA ILE A 431 -4.12 2.03 21.03
C ILE A 431 -2.97 2.41 20.11
N ALA A 432 -2.12 1.45 19.74
CA ALA A 432 -0.96 1.68 18.89
C ALA A 432 -1.36 2.16 17.48
N SER A 433 -2.41 1.61 16.90
CA SER A 433 -2.90 2.02 15.58
C SER A 433 -3.42 3.46 15.57
N VAL A 434 -4.14 3.87 16.62
CA VAL A 434 -4.62 5.26 16.78
C VAL A 434 -3.43 6.21 16.94
N ILE A 435 -2.42 5.84 17.74
CA ILE A 435 -1.18 6.62 17.89
C ILE A 435 -0.49 6.74 16.53
N GLY A 436 -0.38 5.65 15.77
CA GLY A 436 0.21 5.65 14.43
C GLY A 436 -0.46 6.63 13.49
N TRP A 437 -1.78 6.63 13.47
CA TRP A 437 -2.59 7.56 12.69
C TRP A 437 -2.40 9.02 13.14
N LEU A 438 -2.44 9.28 14.45
CA LEU A 438 -2.26 10.63 15.01
C LEU A 438 -0.89 11.21 14.66
N VAL A 439 0.18 10.45 14.87
CA VAL A 439 1.55 10.88 14.55
C VAL A 439 1.70 11.18 13.06
N ALA A 440 1.23 10.28 12.18
CA ALA A 440 1.30 10.48 10.74
C ALA A 440 0.52 11.74 10.31
N THR A 441 -0.70 11.93 10.84
CA THR A 441 -1.55 13.09 10.53
C THR A 441 -0.92 14.39 11.03
N ALA A 442 -0.36 14.41 12.25
CA ALA A 442 0.31 15.58 12.82
C ALA A 442 1.54 16.01 12.00
N LEU A 443 2.32 15.04 11.53
CA LEU A 443 3.48 15.32 10.67
C LEU A 443 3.06 15.85 9.29
N GLN A 444 2.01 15.30 8.68
CA GLN A 444 1.46 15.78 7.41
C GLN A 444 0.92 17.22 7.51
N GLN A 445 0.18 17.55 8.57
CA GLN A 445 -0.36 18.90 8.79
C GLN A 445 0.74 19.95 8.96
N ARG A 446 1.86 19.61 9.60
CA ARG A 446 3.02 20.53 9.71
C ARG A 446 3.63 20.82 8.34
N GLU A 447 3.69 19.85 7.44
CA GLU A 447 4.20 20.02 6.07
C GLU A 447 3.34 21.00 5.26
N THR A 448 2.01 20.83 5.29
CA THR A 448 1.09 21.70 4.55
C THR A 448 1.14 23.15 5.04
N ARG A 449 1.31 23.37 6.36
CA ARG A 449 1.47 24.72 6.92
C ARG A 449 2.77 25.42 6.48
N HIS A 450 3.85 24.67 6.31
CA HIS A 450 5.13 25.21 5.84
C HIS A 450 5.15 25.50 4.33
N GLN A 451 4.28 24.85 3.56
CA GLN A 451 4.16 25.04 2.10
C GLN A 451 3.18 26.13 1.69
N SER A 452 2.27 26.54 2.58
CA SER A 452 1.38 27.70 2.35
C SER A 452 2.10 28.97 2.79
N PRO A 453 2.54 29.86 1.85
CA PRO A 453 3.03 31.18 2.22
C PRO A 453 1.88 31.91 2.91
N SER A 454 2.13 32.48 4.08
CA SER A 454 1.22 33.43 4.73
C SER A 454 0.80 34.46 3.70
N ALA A 455 -0.49 34.47 3.33
CA ALA A 455 -1.04 35.63 2.61
C ALA A 455 -0.72 36.87 3.43
N PRO A 456 -0.17 37.97 2.82
CA PRO A 456 0.08 39.18 3.54
C PRO A 456 -1.26 39.67 4.09
N ALA A 457 -1.30 39.91 5.40
CA ALA A 457 -2.42 40.57 6.05
C ALA A 457 -2.61 41.96 5.39
N SER A 458 -3.71 42.08 4.67
CA SER A 458 -4.18 43.34 4.08
C SER A 458 -4.91 44.18 5.11
#